data_af24fc787a73b3c3e13f827463611546
#
_entry.id   af24fc787a73b3c3e13f827463611546
#
_cell.length_a   1.000
_cell.length_b   1.000
_cell.length_c   1.000
_cell.angle_alpha   90.00
_cell.angle_beta   90.00
_cell.angle_gamma   90.00
#
_symmetry.space_group_name_H-M   'P 1'
#
loop_
_entity.id
_entity.type
_entity.pdbx_description
1 polymer ?
#
loop_
_entity_poly.entity_id
_entity_poly.type
_entity_poly.pdbx_seq_one_letter_code
_entity_poly.pdbx_strand_id
1 'polypeptide(L)'
;MPATRHASFAPHVYPDTRLLILGSLPGARSLAERQYYAHPTNQFWRLVGEVVDRPLAGLPYEERLAALRAAKVGLWDVIRSAERQTSSDSLIREAEPHDLAALVATLPDLGMIAFNGGKAAAIGRKQLPPLGGIALLDLPSSSAANTIGFAAKLAQWQQLRAALSD
;
A
#
# COMPACT_ATOMS: atom_id res chain seq x y z
N MET A 1 -27.89 -6.76 -8.30
CA MET A 1 -26.69 -7.53 -8.69
C MET A 1 -25.94 -7.92 -7.43
N PRO A 2 -25.59 -9.17 -7.27
CA PRO A 2 -24.76 -9.55 -6.15
C PRO A 2 -23.38 -8.89 -6.27
N ALA A 3 -22.77 -8.59 -5.13
CA ALA A 3 -21.42 -8.06 -5.08
C ALA A 3 -20.43 -9.13 -5.60
N THR A 4 -19.42 -8.68 -6.33
CA THR A 4 -18.32 -9.55 -6.79
C THR A 4 -17.25 -9.65 -5.71
N ARG A 5 -16.76 -10.86 -5.46
CA ARG A 5 -15.65 -11.07 -4.55
C ARG A 5 -14.32 -10.80 -5.29
N HIS A 6 -13.46 -10.01 -4.67
CA HIS A 6 -12.16 -9.62 -5.21
C HIS A 6 -11.04 -10.16 -4.32
N ALA A 7 -9.95 -10.61 -4.93
CA ALA A 7 -8.75 -11.06 -4.24
C ALA A 7 -7.59 -10.08 -4.52
N SER A 8 -6.70 -9.91 -3.53
CA SER A 8 -5.52 -9.06 -3.71
C SER A 8 -4.39 -9.80 -4.42
N PHE A 9 -3.29 -9.08 -4.68
CA PHE A 9 -2.10 -9.61 -5.33
C PHE A 9 -1.16 -10.30 -4.33
N ALA A 10 -0.20 -11.04 -4.87
CA ALA A 10 0.95 -11.49 -4.09
C ALA A 10 1.74 -10.27 -3.60
N PRO A 11 2.39 -10.35 -2.42
CA PRO A 11 3.18 -9.24 -1.92
C PRO A 11 4.40 -8.96 -2.80
N HIS A 12 4.68 -7.69 -3.05
CA HIS A 12 5.90 -7.25 -3.71
C HIS A 12 6.91 -6.85 -2.63
N VAL A 13 7.59 -7.84 -2.10
CA VAL A 13 8.58 -7.66 -1.02
C VAL A 13 9.81 -8.54 -1.27
N TYR A 14 10.91 -8.16 -0.62
CA TYR A 14 12.19 -8.89 -0.67
C TYR A 14 12.79 -8.91 0.72
N PRO A 15 13.74 -9.81 1.02
CA PRO A 15 14.30 -9.92 2.38
C PRO A 15 14.92 -8.65 2.94
N ASP A 16 15.38 -7.73 2.09
CA ASP A 16 15.95 -6.45 2.49
C ASP A 16 14.96 -5.29 2.51
N THR A 17 13.67 -5.56 2.41
CA THR A 17 12.63 -4.52 2.50
C THR A 17 12.70 -3.79 3.83
N ARG A 18 12.75 -2.46 3.80
CA ARG A 18 12.79 -1.59 4.97
C ARG A 18 11.47 -0.92 5.29
N LEU A 19 10.67 -0.63 4.26
CA LEU A 19 9.37 0.02 4.35
C LEU A 19 8.33 -0.84 3.66
N LEU A 20 7.24 -1.14 4.35
CA LEU A 20 6.10 -1.85 3.76
C LEU A 20 4.91 -0.92 3.73
N ILE A 21 4.38 -0.66 2.54
CA ILE A 21 3.16 0.15 2.37
C ILE A 21 2.00 -0.80 2.10
N LEU A 22 0.98 -0.71 2.94
CA LEU A 22 -0.20 -1.57 2.87
C LEU A 22 -1.41 -0.77 2.45
N GLY A 23 -2.05 -1.20 1.33
CA GLY A 23 -3.37 -0.73 0.95
C GLY A 23 -4.45 -1.63 1.54
N SER A 24 -5.71 -1.34 1.22
CA SER A 24 -6.85 -2.17 1.66
C SER A 24 -7.05 -3.35 0.73
N LEU A 25 -7.52 -3.12 -0.49
CA LEU A 25 -7.76 -4.11 -1.53
C LEU A 25 -7.62 -3.41 -2.89
N PRO A 26 -7.02 -4.04 -3.91
CA PRO A 26 -6.93 -3.43 -5.22
C PRO A 26 -8.30 -3.05 -5.78
N GLY A 27 -8.39 -1.89 -6.43
CA GLY A 27 -9.58 -1.47 -7.15
C GLY A 27 -9.80 -2.29 -8.42
N ALA A 28 -10.96 -2.11 -9.07
CA ALA A 28 -11.33 -2.89 -10.26
C ALA A 28 -10.31 -2.75 -11.39
N ARG A 29 -9.79 -1.54 -11.63
CA ARG A 29 -8.79 -1.31 -12.68
C ARG A 29 -7.46 -1.98 -12.36
N SER A 30 -7.02 -1.92 -11.10
CA SER A 30 -5.80 -2.60 -10.67
C SER A 30 -5.92 -4.11 -10.86
N LEU A 31 -7.08 -4.70 -10.52
CA LEU A 31 -7.33 -6.12 -10.72
C LEU A 31 -7.34 -6.49 -12.20
N ALA A 32 -7.98 -5.68 -13.05
CA ALA A 32 -8.05 -5.92 -14.48
C ALA A 32 -6.67 -5.87 -15.15
N GLU A 33 -5.83 -4.93 -14.74
CA GLU A 33 -4.48 -4.75 -15.28
C GLU A 33 -3.42 -5.56 -14.54
N ARG A 34 -3.77 -6.18 -13.42
CA ARG A 34 -2.86 -6.89 -12.52
C ARG A 34 -1.68 -6.02 -12.07
N GLN A 35 -1.99 -4.77 -11.71
CA GLN A 35 -1.01 -3.77 -11.32
C GLN A 35 -1.48 -3.02 -10.08
N TYR A 36 -0.59 -2.83 -9.11
CA TYR A 36 -0.87 -1.98 -7.95
C TYR A 36 -1.12 -0.54 -8.40
N TYR A 37 -2.21 0.04 -7.88
CA TYR A 37 -2.52 1.45 -8.09
C TYR A 37 -2.58 1.84 -9.58
N ALA A 38 -3.29 1.04 -10.37
CA ALA A 38 -3.37 1.21 -11.83
C ALA A 38 -4.29 2.34 -12.26
N HIS A 39 -5.26 2.77 -11.43
CA HIS A 39 -6.19 3.81 -11.82
C HIS A 39 -5.44 5.14 -12.01
N PRO A 40 -5.62 5.84 -13.16
CA PRO A 40 -4.82 7.04 -13.47
C PRO A 40 -5.04 8.21 -12.51
N THR A 41 -6.16 8.25 -11.78
CA THR A 41 -6.43 9.30 -10.79
C THR A 41 -5.84 8.99 -9.42
N ASN A 42 -5.36 7.76 -9.18
CA ASN A 42 -4.70 7.44 -7.92
C ASN A 42 -3.30 8.07 -7.89
N GLN A 43 -3.01 8.78 -6.82
CA GLN A 43 -1.77 9.56 -6.70
C GLN A 43 -0.59 8.75 -6.11
N PHE A 44 -0.77 7.46 -5.88
CA PHE A 44 0.23 6.62 -5.23
C PHE A 44 1.62 6.73 -5.87
N TRP A 45 1.70 6.53 -7.18
CA TRP A 45 2.99 6.54 -7.89
C TRP A 45 3.67 7.91 -7.87
N ARG A 46 2.88 8.99 -7.89
CA ARG A 46 3.42 10.34 -7.74
C ARG A 46 3.93 10.59 -6.32
N LEU A 47 3.16 10.15 -5.30
CA LEU A 47 3.54 10.32 -3.90
C LEU A 47 4.81 9.54 -3.56
N VAL A 48 4.83 8.25 -3.88
CA VAL A 48 6.00 7.41 -3.61
C VAL A 48 7.20 7.83 -4.46
N GLY A 49 6.96 8.29 -5.69
CA GLY A 49 8.01 8.84 -6.54
C GLY A 49 8.75 9.99 -5.87
N GLU A 50 8.02 10.90 -5.21
CA GLU A 50 8.65 11.98 -4.43
C GLU A 50 9.42 11.45 -3.22
N VAL A 51 8.91 10.41 -2.56
CA VAL A 51 9.57 9.80 -1.40
C VAL A 51 10.91 9.15 -1.78
N VAL A 52 10.98 8.49 -2.93
CA VAL A 52 12.19 7.77 -3.39
C VAL A 52 13.04 8.58 -4.37
N ASP A 53 12.66 9.83 -4.63
CA ASP A 53 13.33 10.74 -5.57
C ASP A 53 13.47 10.18 -6.99
N ARG A 54 12.40 9.52 -7.48
CA ARG A 54 12.31 8.97 -8.83
C ARG A 54 10.95 9.30 -9.45
N PRO A 55 10.86 9.67 -10.75
CA PRO A 55 9.59 10.00 -11.40
C PRO A 55 8.81 8.72 -11.77
N LEU A 56 8.37 7.95 -10.79
CA LEU A 56 7.77 6.63 -10.99
C LEU A 56 6.54 6.67 -11.89
N ALA A 57 5.71 7.69 -11.76
CA ALA A 57 4.45 7.79 -12.54
C ALA A 57 4.71 7.81 -14.05
N GLY A 58 5.86 8.28 -14.49
CA GLY A 58 6.25 8.31 -15.91
C GLY A 58 6.92 7.05 -16.42
N LEU A 59 7.18 6.06 -15.56
CA LEU A 59 7.88 4.84 -15.93
C LEU A 59 6.89 3.71 -16.28
N PRO A 60 7.31 2.76 -17.15
CA PRO A 60 6.57 1.51 -17.30
C PRO A 60 6.45 0.78 -15.95
N TYR A 61 5.38 0.01 -15.78
CA TYR A 61 5.07 -0.63 -14.50
C TYR A 61 6.21 -1.49 -13.94
N GLU A 62 6.85 -2.29 -14.79
CA GLU A 62 7.95 -3.15 -14.37
C GLU A 62 9.15 -2.34 -13.84
N GLU A 63 9.39 -1.17 -14.43
CA GLU A 63 10.45 -0.27 -13.97
C GLU A 63 10.06 0.42 -12.66
N ARG A 64 8.76 0.68 -12.43
CA ARG A 64 8.28 1.18 -11.13
C ARG A 64 8.57 0.17 -10.02
N LEU A 65 8.25 -1.12 -10.26
CA LEU A 65 8.51 -2.19 -9.29
C LEU A 65 10.00 -2.37 -9.03
N ALA A 66 10.82 -2.30 -10.06
CA ALA A 66 12.29 -2.40 -9.92
C ALA A 66 12.84 -1.24 -9.09
N ALA A 67 12.32 -0.02 -9.29
CA ALA A 67 12.72 1.15 -8.51
C ALA A 67 12.31 1.02 -7.03
N LEU A 68 11.13 0.49 -6.75
CA LEU A 68 10.71 0.22 -5.37
C LEU A 68 11.61 -0.80 -4.69
N ARG A 69 11.96 -1.87 -5.41
CA ARG A 69 12.88 -2.87 -4.89
C ARG A 69 14.24 -2.28 -4.56
N ALA A 70 14.78 -1.47 -5.46
CA ALA A 70 16.06 -0.79 -5.26
C ALA A 70 16.02 0.16 -4.07
N ALA A 71 14.88 0.81 -3.82
CA ALA A 71 14.67 1.71 -2.69
C ALA A 71 14.28 0.96 -1.39
N LYS A 72 14.12 -0.36 -1.45
CA LYS A 72 13.73 -1.23 -0.32
C LYS A 72 12.33 -0.95 0.19
N VAL A 73 11.43 -0.62 -0.72
CA VAL A 73 10.00 -0.38 -0.47
C VAL A 73 9.19 -1.58 -0.95
N GLY A 74 8.43 -2.18 -0.05
CA GLY A 74 7.53 -3.27 -0.35
C GLY A 74 6.07 -2.81 -0.42
N LEU A 75 5.25 -3.56 -1.14
CA LEU A 75 3.83 -3.30 -1.31
C LEU A 75 3.01 -4.56 -1.02
N TRP A 76 1.87 -4.37 -0.36
CA TRP A 76 0.83 -5.38 -0.24
C TRP A 76 -0.48 -4.71 0.15
N ASP A 77 -1.48 -5.54 0.46
CA ASP A 77 -2.78 -5.11 0.95
C ASP A 77 -3.12 -5.85 2.24
N VAL A 78 -3.90 -5.23 3.12
CA VAL A 78 -4.30 -5.85 4.38
C VAL A 78 -5.43 -6.87 4.19
N ILE A 79 -6.19 -6.78 3.10
CA ILE A 79 -7.33 -7.65 2.79
C ILE A 79 -6.91 -8.66 1.73
N ARG A 80 -7.06 -9.96 2.05
CA ARG A 80 -6.80 -11.05 1.11
C ARG A 80 -7.89 -11.14 0.04
N SER A 81 -9.15 -11.09 0.47
CA SER A 81 -10.30 -11.06 -0.42
C SER A 81 -11.48 -10.40 0.27
N ALA A 82 -12.39 -9.83 -0.50
CA ALA A 82 -13.59 -9.19 0.02
C ALA A 82 -14.64 -9.03 -1.07
N GLU A 83 -15.88 -8.78 -0.66
CA GLU A 83 -16.95 -8.38 -1.55
C GLU A 83 -17.02 -6.86 -1.63
N ARG A 84 -17.11 -6.33 -2.85
CA ARG A 84 -17.18 -4.89 -3.08
C ARG A 84 -17.85 -4.64 -4.43
N GLN A 85 -18.86 -3.76 -4.46
CA GLN A 85 -19.57 -3.44 -5.70
C GLN A 85 -18.83 -2.44 -6.59
N THR A 86 -18.03 -1.56 -5.97
CA THR A 86 -17.19 -0.59 -6.68
C THR A 86 -15.78 -0.60 -6.11
N SER A 87 -14.89 0.26 -6.62
CA SER A 87 -13.53 0.38 -6.10
C SER A 87 -13.44 1.17 -4.79
N SER A 88 -14.54 1.65 -4.24
CA SER A 88 -14.54 2.39 -2.99
C SER A 88 -14.33 1.49 -1.78
N ASP A 89 -13.39 1.84 -0.90
CA ASP A 89 -13.11 1.09 0.32
C ASP A 89 -14.31 1.09 1.28
N SER A 90 -15.15 2.12 1.24
CA SER A 90 -16.35 2.19 2.08
C SER A 90 -17.37 1.10 1.75
N LEU A 91 -17.28 0.49 0.56
CA LEU A 91 -18.19 -0.56 0.09
C LEU A 91 -17.61 -1.97 0.23
N ILE A 92 -16.43 -2.11 0.85
CA ILE A 92 -15.84 -3.42 1.12
C ILE A 92 -16.64 -4.15 2.19
N ARG A 93 -17.01 -5.41 1.90
CA ARG A 93 -17.80 -6.27 2.80
C ARG A 93 -17.18 -7.66 2.89
N GLU A 94 -17.41 -8.33 4.01
CA GLU A 94 -16.93 -9.69 4.25
C GLU A 94 -15.43 -9.82 3.95
N ALA A 95 -14.63 -8.86 4.44
CA ALA A 95 -13.21 -8.83 4.21
C ALA A 95 -12.50 -9.98 4.93
N GLU A 96 -11.67 -10.71 4.19
CA GLU A 96 -10.74 -11.70 4.74
C GLU A 96 -9.35 -11.06 4.81
N PRO A 97 -8.79 -10.86 6.02
CA PRO A 97 -7.48 -10.23 6.14
C PRO A 97 -6.35 -11.17 5.71
N HIS A 98 -5.23 -10.59 5.28
CA HIS A 98 -3.98 -11.33 5.11
C HIS A 98 -3.34 -11.61 6.47
N ASP A 99 -2.51 -12.65 6.52
CA ASP A 99 -1.65 -12.91 7.69
C ASP A 99 -0.41 -11.98 7.61
N LEU A 100 -0.58 -10.77 8.09
CA LEU A 100 0.49 -9.76 8.05
C LEU A 100 1.65 -10.14 8.98
N ALA A 101 1.37 -10.77 10.12
CA ALA A 101 2.42 -11.17 11.05
C ALA A 101 3.36 -12.20 10.41
N ALA A 102 2.82 -13.14 9.63
CA ALA A 102 3.63 -14.13 8.91
C ALA A 102 4.53 -13.46 7.87
N LEU A 103 4.00 -12.46 7.13
CA LEU A 103 4.81 -11.72 6.16
C LEU A 103 5.93 -10.94 6.85
N VAL A 104 5.63 -10.21 7.91
CA VAL A 104 6.61 -9.40 8.65
C VAL A 104 7.75 -10.28 9.18
N ALA A 105 7.46 -11.51 9.60
CA ALA A 105 8.48 -12.45 10.07
C ALA A 105 9.52 -12.79 8.99
N THR A 106 9.20 -12.59 7.71
CA THR A 106 10.13 -12.84 6.61
C THR A 106 10.98 -11.61 6.22
N LEU A 107 10.77 -10.47 6.90
CA LEU A 107 11.39 -9.19 6.55
C LEU A 107 12.26 -8.68 7.71
N PRO A 108 13.49 -9.21 7.87
CA PRO A 108 14.32 -8.90 9.04
C PRO A 108 14.77 -7.43 9.10
N ASP A 109 14.83 -6.73 7.96
CA ASP A 109 15.26 -5.33 7.89
C ASP A 109 14.12 -4.33 7.97
N LEU A 110 12.88 -4.81 8.12
CA LEU A 110 11.71 -3.94 8.14
C LEU A 110 11.74 -3.00 9.34
N GLY A 111 11.66 -1.70 9.08
CA GLY A 111 11.67 -0.65 10.11
C GLY A 111 10.38 0.14 10.21
N MET A 112 9.53 0.09 9.18
CA MET A 112 8.28 0.83 9.16
C MET A 112 7.22 0.12 8.33
N ILE A 113 5.99 0.13 8.85
CA ILE A 113 4.79 -0.27 8.11
C ILE A 113 3.89 0.96 8.02
N ALA A 114 3.52 1.33 6.79
CA ALA A 114 2.65 2.47 6.53
C ALA A 114 1.34 2.00 5.91
N PHE A 115 0.23 2.53 6.41
CA PHE A 115 -1.11 2.18 5.93
C PHE A 115 -1.63 3.28 5.01
N ASN A 116 -1.92 2.91 3.77
CA ASN A 116 -2.47 3.83 2.77
C ASN A 116 -3.98 3.97 2.96
N GLY A 117 -4.38 4.88 3.81
CA GLY A 117 -5.77 5.18 4.11
C GLY A 117 -6.31 4.53 5.38
N GLY A 118 -7.46 5.05 5.84
CA GLY A 118 -8.05 4.65 7.13
C GLY A 118 -8.53 3.21 7.18
N LYS A 119 -9.03 2.65 6.06
CA LYS A 119 -9.48 1.26 6.02
C LYS A 119 -8.31 0.29 6.17
N ALA A 120 -7.21 0.56 5.47
CA ALA A 120 -5.99 -0.22 5.60
C ALA A 120 -5.44 -0.17 7.04
N ALA A 121 -5.43 1.01 7.65
CA ALA A 121 -4.96 1.18 9.02
C ALA A 121 -5.85 0.42 10.01
N ALA A 122 -7.18 0.55 9.90
CA ALA A 122 -8.11 -0.08 10.83
C ALA A 122 -7.99 -1.61 10.79
N ILE A 123 -7.93 -2.21 9.61
CA ILE A 123 -7.83 -3.66 9.44
C ILE A 123 -6.41 -4.14 9.76
N GLY A 124 -5.39 -3.45 9.23
CA GLY A 124 -4.00 -3.87 9.36
C GLY A 124 -3.51 -3.86 10.80
N ARG A 125 -3.86 -2.83 11.57
CA ARG A 125 -3.44 -2.74 12.98
C ARG A 125 -4.02 -3.87 13.83
N LYS A 126 -5.23 -4.34 13.52
CA LYS A 126 -5.83 -5.47 14.23
C LYS A 126 -5.13 -6.79 13.95
N GLN A 127 -4.45 -6.90 12.80
CA GLN A 127 -3.78 -8.13 12.38
C GLN A 127 -2.32 -8.21 12.84
N LEU A 128 -1.79 -7.13 13.41
CA LEU A 128 -0.40 -7.07 13.82
C LEU A 128 -0.27 -7.18 15.34
N PRO A 129 0.60 -8.09 15.82
CA PRO A 129 0.97 -8.09 17.24
C PRO A 129 1.83 -6.86 17.54
N PRO A 130 2.13 -6.56 18.83
CA PRO A 130 3.15 -5.57 19.15
C PRO A 130 4.47 -5.91 18.45
N LEU A 131 5.02 -4.95 17.70
CA LEU A 131 6.24 -5.12 16.92
C LEU A 131 7.33 -4.20 17.48
N GLY A 132 8.29 -4.76 18.19
CA GLY A 132 9.42 -4.00 18.69
C GLY A 132 10.32 -3.52 17.54
N GLY A 133 10.66 -2.23 17.52
CA GLY A 133 11.57 -1.66 16.53
C GLY A 133 10.94 -1.37 15.16
N ILE A 134 9.67 -1.65 14.97
CA ILE A 134 8.97 -1.34 13.72
C ILE A 134 7.94 -0.23 13.99
N ALA A 135 8.08 0.90 13.29
CA ALA A 135 7.13 2.01 13.40
C ALA A 135 5.88 1.73 12.57
N LEU A 136 4.72 2.09 13.09
CA LEU A 136 3.45 2.04 12.35
C LEU A 136 3.01 3.47 12.05
N LEU A 137 2.66 3.74 10.79
CA LEU A 137 2.29 5.08 10.33
C LEU A 137 1.00 5.04 9.53
N ASP A 138 0.03 5.88 9.91
CA ASP A 138 -1.20 6.05 9.12
C ASP A 138 -0.98 7.19 8.12
N LEU A 139 -1.26 6.91 6.85
CA LEU A 139 -1.16 7.88 5.76
C LEU A 139 -2.54 8.28 5.26
N PRO A 140 -2.70 9.52 4.78
CA PRO A 140 -3.89 9.85 3.99
C PRO A 140 -3.93 9.01 2.72
N SER A 141 -5.11 8.51 2.36
CA SER A 141 -5.27 7.67 1.17
C SER A 141 -4.78 8.38 -0.09
N SER A 142 -4.06 7.65 -0.93
CA SER A 142 -3.64 8.12 -2.26
C SER A 142 -4.77 8.15 -3.27
N SER A 143 -5.93 7.59 -2.95
CA SER A 143 -7.11 7.57 -3.82
C SER A 143 -7.64 8.98 -4.09
N ALA A 144 -8.13 9.23 -5.31
CA ALA A 144 -8.82 10.47 -5.66
C ALA A 144 -10.08 10.71 -4.82
N ALA A 145 -10.66 9.67 -4.21
CA ALA A 145 -11.78 9.79 -3.29
C ALA A 145 -11.42 10.59 -2.02
N ASN A 146 -10.14 10.62 -1.66
CA ASN A 146 -9.63 11.50 -0.62
C ASN A 146 -9.27 12.85 -1.24
N THR A 147 -10.04 13.88 -0.92
CA THR A 147 -10.01 15.18 -1.60
C THR A 147 -9.09 16.22 -0.94
N ILE A 148 -8.24 15.84 0.00
CA ILE A 148 -7.39 16.81 0.70
C ILE A 148 -6.30 17.45 -0.19
N GLY A 149 -6.13 17.00 -1.41
CA GLY A 149 -5.16 17.54 -2.35
C GLY A 149 -3.77 16.93 -2.23
N PHE A 150 -3.02 17.01 -3.34
CA PHE A 150 -1.72 16.35 -3.46
C PHE A 150 -0.69 16.88 -2.46
N ALA A 151 -0.58 18.21 -2.32
CA ALA A 151 0.43 18.81 -1.44
C ALA A 151 0.23 18.40 0.02
N ALA A 152 -1.02 18.34 0.50
CA ALA A 152 -1.33 17.91 1.86
C ALA A 152 -1.02 16.42 2.07
N LYS A 153 -1.33 15.59 1.08
CA LYS A 153 -0.94 14.16 1.12
C LYS A 153 0.58 14.02 1.15
N LEU A 154 1.28 14.73 0.26
CA LEU A 154 2.72 14.63 0.15
C LEU A 154 3.42 14.99 1.46
N ALA A 155 2.96 16.04 2.13
CA ALA A 155 3.54 16.44 3.43
C ALA A 155 3.54 15.28 4.43
N GLN A 156 2.48 14.47 4.44
CA GLN A 156 2.39 13.28 5.31
C GLN A 156 3.22 12.12 4.78
N TRP A 157 3.18 11.87 3.47
CA TRP A 157 3.90 10.76 2.85
C TRP A 157 5.43 10.94 2.94
N GLN A 158 5.93 12.17 3.01
CA GLN A 158 7.39 12.42 3.18
C GLN A 158 7.96 11.81 4.47
N GLN A 159 7.13 11.53 5.47
CA GLN A 159 7.57 10.84 6.69
C GLN A 159 8.16 9.45 6.40
N LEU A 160 7.78 8.84 5.28
CA LEU A 160 8.30 7.53 4.85
C LEU A 160 9.81 7.55 4.62
N ARG A 161 10.39 8.69 4.33
CA ARG A 161 11.85 8.82 4.11
C ARG A 161 12.67 8.36 5.30
N ALA A 162 12.12 8.48 6.52
CA ALA A 162 12.82 8.07 7.74
C ALA A 162 13.17 6.58 7.74
N ALA A 163 12.33 5.73 7.11
CA ALA A 163 12.58 4.31 7.01
C ALA A 163 13.64 3.94 5.97
N LEU A 164 13.93 4.83 5.03
CA LEU A 164 14.80 4.59 3.88
C LEU A 164 16.18 5.24 4.02
N SER A 165 16.36 6.09 5.03
CA SER A 165 17.65 6.73 5.31
C SER A 165 18.55 5.77 6.07
N ASP A 166 19.82 5.76 5.72
CA ASP A 166 20.83 5.00 6.44
C ASP A 166 21.27 5.71 7.71
#